data_fe3d59c40ff6414a2bf877cdbfd35c11
#
_entry.id   fe3d59c40ff6414a2bf877cdbfd35c11
#
_cell.length_a   1.000
_cell.length_b   1.000
_cell.length_c   1.000
_cell.angle_alpha   90.00
_cell.angle_beta   90.00
_cell.angle_gamma   90.00
#
_symmetry.space_group_name_H-M   'P 1'
#
loop_
_entity.id
_entity.type
_entity.pdbx_description
1 polymer ?
#
loop_
_entity_poly.entity_id
_entity_poly.type
_entity_poly.pdbx_seq_one_letter_code
_entity_poly.pdbx_strand_id
1 'polypeptide(L)'
;MPFAERAPNIVVILADDLGFNDISYYGGGIVETPNIDALARDGANFSTAYSGTAACAPSRAMIMTGRYGTRTGFEFTPTPPGMTRIVDLFYNDGTRPHELLVDQEAADNAPPFREQGLPGEEITLAEALKPKGYHTMHIGKWHLGNSPEFIPNAQGFDESVMLESGLFLPEDSPEVVNAKLPFDPIDQFLWARMQYATSYNGGEWFEPKGYLTDYYT
;
A
#
# COMPACT_ATOMS: atom_id res chain seq x y z
N MET A 1 -1.14 12.73 43.75
CA MET A 1 -1.77 11.81 42.83
C MET A 1 -0.66 11.37 41.84
N PRO A 2 -0.38 10.09 41.67
CA PRO A 2 0.56 9.70 40.63
C PRO A 2 -0.02 10.17 39.29
N PHE A 3 0.82 10.77 38.46
CA PHE A 3 0.46 11.07 37.08
C PHE A 3 0.00 9.75 36.44
N ALA A 4 -1.24 9.66 36.04
CA ALA A 4 -1.67 8.57 35.17
C ALA A 4 -0.74 8.60 33.97
N GLU A 5 0.06 7.57 33.83
CA GLU A 5 1.00 7.45 32.71
C GLU A 5 0.14 7.51 31.43
N ARG A 6 0.27 8.61 30.72
CA ARG A 6 -0.43 8.76 29.43
C ARG A 6 0.14 7.71 28.49
N ALA A 7 -0.74 6.93 27.88
CA ALA A 7 -0.34 5.98 26.87
C ALA A 7 0.49 6.67 25.75
N PRO A 8 1.58 6.06 25.27
CA PRO A 8 2.44 6.68 24.26
C PRO A 8 1.69 6.87 22.95
N ASN A 9 2.02 7.90 22.20
CA ASN A 9 1.59 8.00 20.81
C ASN A 9 2.31 6.92 19.97
N ILE A 10 1.61 6.38 18.98
CA ILE A 10 2.12 5.35 18.08
C ILE A 10 2.08 5.90 16.66
N VAL A 11 3.23 5.97 16.00
CA VAL A 11 3.35 6.38 14.60
C VAL A 11 3.95 5.20 13.84
N VAL A 12 3.23 4.68 12.85
CA VAL A 12 3.70 3.62 11.95
C VAL A 12 3.95 4.23 10.59
N ILE A 13 5.21 4.20 10.16
CA ILE A 13 5.61 4.66 8.82
C ILE A 13 5.97 3.43 8.01
N LEU A 14 5.15 3.12 7.01
CA LEU A 14 5.35 2.00 6.10
C LEU A 14 5.80 2.52 4.75
N ALA A 15 7.08 2.32 4.44
CA ALA A 15 7.61 2.60 3.12
C ALA A 15 7.12 1.54 2.12
N ASP A 16 6.75 1.99 0.92
CA ASP A 16 6.27 1.15 -0.17
C ASP A 16 7.43 0.92 -1.16
N ASP A 17 7.76 -0.35 -1.36
CA ASP A 17 8.84 -0.80 -2.27
C ASP A 17 10.25 -0.21 -1.97
N LEU A 18 10.51 0.17 -0.71
CA LEU A 18 11.83 0.62 -0.27
C LEU A 18 12.73 -0.58 0.04
N GLY A 19 13.82 -0.71 -0.71
CA GLY A 19 14.80 -1.76 -0.50
C GLY A 19 15.76 -1.44 0.67
N PHE A 20 16.29 -2.49 1.28
CA PHE A 20 17.30 -2.35 2.34
C PHE A 20 18.53 -1.52 1.89
N ASN A 21 18.95 -1.71 0.63
CA ASN A 21 20.08 -0.98 0.05
C ASN A 21 19.75 0.47 -0.36
N ASP A 22 18.50 0.90 -0.22
CA ASP A 22 18.10 2.29 -0.52
C ASP A 22 18.27 3.22 0.68
N ILE A 23 18.62 2.64 1.86
CA ILE A 23 18.82 3.38 3.11
C ILE A 23 20.32 3.55 3.36
N SER A 24 20.77 4.79 3.51
CA SER A 24 22.20 5.10 3.69
C SER A 24 22.80 4.52 4.96
N TYR A 25 22.02 4.33 6.03
CA TYR A 25 22.46 3.67 7.27
C TYR A 25 23.05 2.27 7.03
N TYR A 26 22.54 1.54 6.05
CA TYR A 26 23.02 0.20 5.72
C TYR A 26 24.12 0.18 4.64
N GLY A 27 24.66 1.33 4.32
CA GLY A 27 25.77 1.48 3.36
C GLY A 27 25.33 1.45 1.91
N GLY A 28 24.03 1.54 1.65
CA GLY A 28 23.45 1.64 0.30
C GLY A 28 23.10 3.08 -0.08
N GLY A 29 22.64 3.20 -1.29
CA GLY A 29 21.90 4.37 -1.71
C GLY A 29 22.68 5.38 -2.54
N ILE A 30 22.02 5.78 -3.60
CA ILE A 30 22.35 6.98 -4.38
C ILE A 30 21.84 8.22 -3.64
N VAL A 31 20.86 8.05 -2.74
CA VAL A 31 20.20 9.10 -1.98
C VAL A 31 20.51 8.94 -0.48
N GLU A 32 20.94 10.02 0.16
CA GLU A 32 21.11 10.05 1.62
C GLU A 32 19.76 10.08 2.33
N THR A 33 19.62 9.29 3.40
CA THR A 33 18.41 9.18 4.22
C THR A 33 18.66 9.60 5.69
N PRO A 34 19.09 10.84 5.95
CA PRO A 34 19.63 11.23 7.26
C PRO A 34 18.63 11.09 8.40
N ASN A 35 17.35 11.31 8.15
CA ASN A 35 16.29 11.19 9.17
C ASN A 35 15.99 9.72 9.50
N ILE A 36 15.93 8.85 8.49
CA ILE A 36 15.78 7.38 8.69
C ILE A 36 17.01 6.83 9.41
N ASP A 37 18.20 7.28 9.01
CA ASP A 37 19.46 6.90 9.64
C ASP A 37 19.52 7.33 11.12
N ALA A 38 18.97 8.49 11.45
CA ALA A 38 18.86 8.93 12.84
C ALA A 38 17.94 8.01 13.65
N LEU A 39 16.78 7.67 13.12
CA LEU A 39 15.86 6.70 13.75
C LEU A 39 16.54 5.34 13.97
N ALA A 40 17.31 4.87 12.98
CA ALA A 40 18.03 3.60 13.08
C ALA A 40 19.15 3.64 14.15
N ARG A 41 19.82 4.78 14.32
CA ARG A 41 20.87 4.97 15.35
C ARG A 41 20.30 5.10 16.75
N ASP A 42 19.21 5.82 16.89
CA ASP A 42 18.67 6.23 18.19
C ASP A 42 17.63 5.24 18.72
N GLY A 43 17.11 4.36 17.86
CA GLY A 43 16.08 3.37 18.16
C GLY A 43 16.57 1.92 18.16
N ALA A 44 15.61 0.99 18.12
CA ALA A 44 15.89 -0.44 17.95
C ALA A 44 15.89 -0.79 16.46
N ASN A 45 17.02 -1.33 16.00
CA ASN A 45 17.19 -1.82 14.64
C ASN A 45 17.03 -3.35 14.59
N PHE A 46 16.09 -3.83 13.80
CA PHE A 46 15.83 -5.25 13.60
C PHE A 46 16.55 -5.74 12.34
N SER A 47 17.73 -6.34 12.51
CA SER A 47 18.53 -6.85 11.38
C SER A 47 17.90 -8.06 10.66
N THR A 48 16.91 -8.70 11.29
CA THR A 48 16.21 -9.88 10.76
C THR A 48 14.70 -9.64 10.86
N ALA A 49 14.16 -8.86 9.94
CA ALA A 49 12.74 -8.61 9.80
C ALA A 49 12.32 -8.92 8.37
N TYR A 50 11.18 -9.59 8.22
CA TYR A 50 10.70 -10.06 6.92
C TYR A 50 9.29 -9.55 6.67
N SER A 51 9.03 -9.15 5.43
CA SER A 51 7.68 -9.00 4.94
C SER A 51 7.01 -10.36 4.86
N GLY A 52 5.74 -10.43 5.19
CA GLY A 52 5.00 -11.70 5.16
C GLY A 52 4.74 -12.23 3.74
N THR A 53 4.83 -11.35 2.74
CA THR A 53 4.70 -11.68 1.32
C THR A 53 5.43 -10.63 0.47
N ALA A 54 5.71 -10.96 -0.79
CA ALA A 54 6.33 -10.05 -1.76
C ALA A 54 5.34 -9.07 -2.43
N ALA A 55 4.06 -9.12 -2.06
CA ALA A 55 3.02 -8.24 -2.62
C ALA A 55 2.54 -7.22 -1.59
N CYS A 56 2.29 -5.98 -2.05
CA CYS A 56 1.95 -4.86 -1.17
C CYS A 56 0.62 -5.05 -0.42
N ALA A 57 -0.47 -5.39 -1.09
CA ALA A 57 -1.79 -5.49 -0.46
C ALA A 57 -1.83 -6.54 0.67
N PRO A 58 -1.47 -7.81 0.47
CA PRO A 58 -1.48 -8.79 1.55
C PRO A 58 -0.44 -8.50 2.64
N SER A 59 0.72 -7.89 2.32
CA SER A 59 1.66 -7.43 3.36
C SER A 59 1.04 -6.35 4.26
N ARG A 60 0.30 -5.42 3.68
CA ARG A 60 -0.43 -4.39 4.43
C ARG A 60 -1.52 -5.01 5.30
N ALA A 61 -2.27 -5.97 4.79
CA ALA A 61 -3.25 -6.72 5.56
C ALA A 61 -2.63 -7.41 6.78
N MET A 62 -1.45 -8.04 6.60
CA MET A 62 -0.73 -8.68 7.69
C MET A 62 -0.26 -7.70 8.76
N ILE A 63 0.19 -6.50 8.37
CA ILE A 63 0.58 -5.43 9.31
C ILE A 63 -0.66 -4.95 10.07
N MET A 64 -1.78 -4.74 9.38
CA MET A 64 -3.01 -4.26 10.02
C MET A 64 -3.63 -5.28 10.98
N THR A 65 -3.56 -6.56 10.67
CA THR A 65 -4.26 -7.62 11.44
C THR A 65 -3.34 -8.44 12.36
N GLY A 66 -2.03 -8.40 12.14
CA GLY A 66 -1.09 -9.30 12.80
C GLY A 66 -1.24 -10.77 12.38
N ARG A 67 -1.92 -11.06 11.26
CA ARG A 67 -2.24 -12.41 10.78
C ARG A 67 -1.75 -12.63 9.36
N TYR A 68 -1.26 -13.84 9.07
CA TYR A 68 -0.87 -14.22 7.71
C TYR A 68 -2.08 -14.24 6.76
N GLY A 69 -1.87 -13.91 5.49
CA GLY A 69 -2.90 -13.85 4.45
C GLY A 69 -3.73 -15.13 4.31
N THR A 70 -3.08 -16.29 4.44
CA THR A 70 -3.75 -17.61 4.47
C THR A 70 -4.79 -17.76 5.58
N ARG A 71 -4.75 -16.93 6.61
CA ARG A 71 -5.71 -16.94 7.73
C ARG A 71 -6.82 -15.93 7.56
N THR A 72 -6.56 -14.85 6.83
CA THR A 72 -7.53 -13.79 6.55
C THR A 72 -8.24 -13.99 5.23
N GLY A 73 -7.75 -14.91 4.37
CA GLY A 73 -8.22 -15.08 2.99
C GLY A 73 -7.79 -13.96 2.04
N PHE A 74 -7.02 -12.97 2.52
CA PHE A 74 -6.54 -11.85 1.72
C PHE A 74 -5.07 -12.08 1.32
N GLU A 75 -4.88 -12.93 0.31
CA GLU A 75 -3.55 -13.42 -0.10
C GLU A 75 -2.99 -12.72 -1.33
N PHE A 76 -3.83 -12.02 -2.09
CA PHE A 76 -3.47 -11.40 -3.35
C PHE A 76 -3.87 -9.93 -3.39
N THR A 77 -3.21 -9.19 -4.27
CA THR A 77 -3.58 -7.80 -4.57
C THR A 77 -4.91 -7.78 -5.35
N PRO A 78 -5.89 -7.00 -4.92
CA PRO A 78 -7.12 -6.79 -5.69
C PRO A 78 -6.81 -6.37 -7.13
N THR A 79 -7.44 -7.02 -8.10
CA THR A 79 -7.19 -6.78 -9.52
C THR A 79 -8.49 -6.54 -10.29
N PRO A 80 -8.50 -5.57 -11.23
CA PRO A 80 -9.65 -5.38 -12.11
C PRO A 80 -9.92 -6.61 -12.98
N PRO A 81 -11.18 -6.86 -13.36
CA PRO A 81 -11.51 -7.92 -14.31
C PRO A 81 -10.69 -7.80 -15.60
N GLY A 82 -10.19 -8.92 -16.08
CA GLY A 82 -9.38 -8.97 -17.29
C GLY A 82 -7.89 -8.66 -17.12
N MET A 83 -7.45 -8.21 -15.92
CA MET A 83 -6.02 -7.96 -15.66
C MET A 83 -5.17 -9.21 -15.90
N THR A 84 -5.65 -10.38 -15.48
CA THR A 84 -4.95 -11.65 -15.68
C THR A 84 -4.68 -11.95 -17.15
N ARG A 85 -5.66 -11.66 -18.04
CA ARG A 85 -5.47 -11.82 -19.49
C ARG A 85 -4.44 -10.86 -20.07
N ILE A 86 -4.39 -9.65 -19.53
CA ILE A 86 -3.41 -8.64 -19.94
C ILE A 86 -2.02 -9.09 -19.51
N VAL A 87 -1.86 -9.53 -18.28
CA VAL A 87 -0.59 -10.05 -17.77
C VAL A 87 -0.14 -11.28 -18.55
N ASP A 88 -1.04 -12.22 -18.86
CA ASP A 88 -0.77 -13.40 -19.69
C ASP A 88 -0.27 -13.00 -21.08
N LEU A 89 -0.96 -12.08 -21.75
CA LEU A 89 -0.62 -11.60 -23.08
C LEU A 89 0.79 -10.97 -23.13
N PHE A 90 1.14 -10.19 -22.13
CA PHE A 90 2.45 -9.52 -22.08
C PHE A 90 3.55 -10.42 -21.54
N TYR A 91 3.23 -11.35 -20.65
CA TYR A 91 4.23 -12.22 -20.05
C TYR A 91 4.61 -13.38 -20.97
N ASN A 92 3.65 -13.95 -21.68
CA ASN A 92 3.84 -15.10 -22.58
C ASN A 92 4.13 -14.66 -24.02
N ASP A 93 4.98 -13.64 -24.19
CA ASP A 93 5.43 -13.11 -25.49
C ASP A 93 6.51 -13.96 -26.17
N GLY A 94 6.91 -15.08 -25.55
CA GLY A 94 7.93 -15.99 -26.05
C GLY A 94 9.38 -15.56 -25.77
N THR A 95 9.61 -14.47 -25.07
CA THR A 95 10.95 -13.97 -24.72
C THR A 95 11.47 -14.52 -23.40
N ARG A 96 10.63 -15.16 -22.60
CA ARG A 96 10.93 -15.63 -21.24
C ARG A 96 11.17 -17.13 -21.22
N PRO A 97 12.03 -17.63 -20.30
CA PRO A 97 12.39 -19.05 -20.24
C PRO A 97 11.25 -19.95 -19.74
N HIS A 98 10.25 -19.37 -19.09
CA HIS A 98 9.10 -20.09 -18.56
C HIS A 98 7.82 -19.31 -18.88
N GLU A 99 6.79 -20.05 -19.25
CA GLU A 99 5.46 -19.49 -19.45
C GLU A 99 4.77 -19.22 -18.11
N LEU A 100 3.97 -18.17 -18.06
CA LEU A 100 3.02 -17.94 -16.98
C LEU A 100 1.84 -18.91 -17.15
N LEU A 101 1.60 -19.70 -16.12
CA LEU A 101 0.42 -20.54 -16.05
C LEU A 101 -0.73 -19.77 -15.42
N VAL A 102 -1.79 -19.55 -16.17
CA VAL A 102 -2.97 -18.81 -15.72
C VAL A 102 -4.10 -19.81 -15.49
N ASP A 103 -4.65 -19.83 -14.27
CA ASP A 103 -5.92 -20.46 -13.99
C ASP A 103 -7.05 -19.55 -14.48
N GLN A 104 -7.48 -19.81 -15.71
CA GLN A 104 -8.49 -18.99 -16.38
C GLN A 104 -9.86 -19.10 -15.71
N GLU A 105 -10.20 -20.29 -15.19
CA GLU A 105 -11.48 -20.52 -14.47
C GLU A 105 -11.51 -19.70 -13.17
N ALA A 106 -10.45 -19.73 -12.39
CA ALA A 106 -10.33 -18.90 -11.19
C ALA A 106 -10.35 -17.40 -11.51
N ALA A 107 -9.69 -16.98 -12.60
CA ALA A 107 -9.67 -15.59 -13.03
C ALA A 107 -11.03 -15.08 -13.51
N ASP A 108 -11.80 -15.92 -14.22
CA ASP A 108 -13.14 -15.57 -14.72
C ASP A 108 -14.19 -15.58 -13.59
N ASN A 109 -13.96 -16.35 -12.51
CA ASN A 109 -14.83 -16.41 -11.33
C ASN A 109 -14.38 -15.47 -10.20
N ALA A 110 -13.31 -14.69 -10.40
CA ALA A 110 -12.88 -13.72 -9.40
C ALA A 110 -13.98 -12.67 -9.12
N PRO A 111 -14.19 -12.29 -7.85
CA PRO A 111 -15.18 -11.28 -7.51
C PRO A 111 -14.87 -9.95 -8.21
N PRO A 112 -15.89 -9.12 -8.48
CA PRO A 112 -15.67 -7.77 -9.01
C PRO A 112 -14.64 -6.98 -8.18
N PHE A 113 -13.85 -6.13 -8.82
CA PHE A 113 -12.78 -5.39 -8.15
C PHE A 113 -13.24 -4.66 -6.87
N ARG A 114 -14.46 -4.11 -6.89
CA ARG A 114 -15.02 -3.40 -5.74
C ARG A 114 -15.41 -4.30 -4.57
N GLU A 115 -15.56 -5.59 -4.82
CA GLU A 115 -15.85 -6.60 -3.80
C GLU A 115 -14.58 -7.25 -3.25
N GLN A 116 -13.42 -6.82 -3.72
CA GLN A 116 -12.13 -7.30 -3.26
C GLN A 116 -11.57 -6.35 -2.20
N GLY A 117 -11.44 -6.84 -0.98
CA GLY A 117 -10.90 -6.07 0.15
C GLY A 117 -10.59 -6.95 1.34
N LEU A 118 -9.98 -6.35 2.35
CA LEU A 118 -9.75 -7.04 3.63
C LEU A 118 -11.12 -7.34 4.27
N PRO A 119 -11.42 -8.61 4.61
CA PRO A 119 -12.68 -8.96 5.24
C PRO A 119 -12.95 -8.15 6.51
N GLY A 120 -14.17 -7.61 6.65
CA GLY A 120 -14.55 -6.74 7.77
C GLY A 120 -14.64 -7.45 9.13
N GLU A 121 -14.59 -8.78 9.17
CA GLU A 121 -14.47 -9.57 10.40
C GLU A 121 -13.05 -9.64 10.96
N GLU A 122 -12.03 -9.22 10.19
CA GLU A 122 -10.66 -9.14 10.65
C GLU A 122 -10.45 -7.91 11.52
N ILE A 123 -9.97 -8.12 12.73
CA ILE A 123 -9.68 -7.03 13.67
C ILE A 123 -8.37 -6.37 13.27
N THR A 124 -8.44 -5.09 12.94
CA THR A 124 -7.27 -4.29 12.58
C THR A 124 -6.57 -3.69 13.80
N LEU A 125 -5.34 -3.21 13.59
CA LEU A 125 -4.59 -2.45 14.60
C LEU A 125 -5.39 -1.23 15.11
N ALA A 126 -6.10 -0.52 14.22
CA ALA A 126 -6.93 0.62 14.58
C ALA A 126 -8.07 0.21 15.51
N GLU A 127 -8.80 -0.86 15.17
CA GLU A 127 -9.88 -1.40 16.02
C GLU A 127 -9.37 -1.91 17.37
N ALA A 128 -8.18 -2.51 17.40
CA ALA A 128 -7.57 -2.99 18.65
C ALA A 128 -7.14 -1.85 19.59
N LEU A 129 -6.77 -0.68 19.04
CA LEU A 129 -6.33 0.48 19.79
C LEU A 129 -7.48 1.39 20.26
N LYS A 130 -8.57 1.42 19.53
CA LYS A 130 -9.74 2.25 19.82
C LYS A 130 -10.33 2.05 21.24
N PRO A 131 -10.53 0.81 21.74
CA PRO A 131 -10.98 0.57 23.12
C PRO A 131 -9.98 1.00 24.19
N LYS A 132 -8.73 1.28 23.79
CA LYS A 132 -7.68 1.82 24.67
C LYS A 132 -7.66 3.35 24.70
N GLY A 133 -8.62 4.00 24.03
CA GLY A 133 -8.75 5.45 23.99
C GLY A 133 -7.83 6.15 22.99
N TYR A 134 -7.26 5.41 22.04
CA TYR A 134 -6.51 6.02 20.94
C TYR A 134 -7.45 6.63 19.91
N HIS A 135 -7.11 7.82 19.43
CA HIS A 135 -7.61 8.35 18.18
C HIS A 135 -6.74 7.80 17.05
N THR A 136 -7.34 7.26 16.02
CA THR A 136 -6.64 6.52 14.96
C THR A 136 -6.78 7.22 13.62
N MET A 137 -5.65 7.42 12.92
CA MET A 137 -5.63 8.08 11.62
C MET A 137 -4.80 7.27 10.63
N HIS A 138 -5.31 7.11 9.41
CA HIS A 138 -4.59 6.52 8.27
C HIS A 138 -4.26 7.60 7.25
N ILE A 139 -3.02 7.62 6.74
CA ILE A 139 -2.58 8.56 5.71
C ILE A 139 -1.83 7.78 4.62
N GLY A 140 -2.20 8.00 3.36
CA GLY A 140 -1.52 7.46 2.19
C GLY A 140 -2.12 6.18 1.64
N LYS A 141 -1.27 5.32 1.08
CA LYS A 141 -1.69 4.09 0.38
C LYS A 141 -2.33 3.10 1.34
N TRP A 142 -3.60 2.79 1.11
CA TRP A 142 -4.36 1.77 1.83
C TRP A 142 -4.22 0.39 1.22
N HIS A 143 -4.73 0.21 0.02
CA HIS A 143 -4.62 -1.00 -0.80
C HIS A 143 -5.28 -2.26 -0.22
N LEU A 144 -6.27 -2.09 0.65
CA LEU A 144 -7.05 -3.18 1.26
C LEU A 144 -8.53 -3.14 0.87
N GLY A 145 -8.83 -2.50 -0.27
CA GLY A 145 -10.15 -2.28 -0.81
C GLY A 145 -10.55 -0.80 -0.78
N ASN A 146 -11.44 -0.42 -1.69
CA ASN A 146 -11.84 0.98 -1.90
C ASN A 146 -13.36 1.20 -1.87
N SER A 147 -14.15 0.14 -1.71
CA SER A 147 -15.58 0.28 -1.46
C SER A 147 -15.84 0.74 -0.02
N PRO A 148 -17.01 1.33 0.26
CA PRO A 148 -17.33 1.89 1.58
C PRO A 148 -17.11 0.91 2.76
N GLU A 149 -17.26 -0.38 2.54
CA GLU A 149 -17.04 -1.43 3.52
C GLU A 149 -15.58 -1.77 3.78
N PHE A 150 -14.66 -1.38 2.89
CA PHE A 150 -13.24 -1.73 2.95
C PHE A 150 -12.31 -0.56 3.21
N ILE A 151 -12.79 0.69 3.16
CA ILE A 151 -11.96 1.87 3.40
C ILE A 151 -11.44 1.90 4.84
N PRO A 152 -10.37 2.67 5.14
CA PRO A 152 -9.79 2.72 6.49
C PRO A 152 -10.81 3.03 7.58
N ASN A 153 -11.78 3.92 7.32
CA ASN A 153 -12.81 4.29 8.29
C ASN A 153 -13.73 3.11 8.65
N ALA A 154 -14.05 2.24 7.70
CA ALA A 154 -14.79 1.00 7.96
C ALA A 154 -13.97 -0.04 8.72
N GLN A 155 -12.64 0.06 8.64
CA GLN A 155 -11.66 -0.81 9.29
C GLN A 155 -11.06 -0.20 10.57
N GLY A 156 -11.83 0.68 11.23
CA GLY A 156 -11.55 1.16 12.57
C GLY A 156 -10.82 2.48 12.69
N PHE A 157 -10.35 3.10 11.61
CA PHE A 157 -9.74 4.42 11.69
C PHE A 157 -10.78 5.52 11.87
N ASP A 158 -10.52 6.46 12.80
CA ASP A 158 -11.37 7.60 13.06
C ASP A 158 -11.30 8.63 11.93
N GLU A 159 -10.08 8.79 11.36
CA GLU A 159 -9.82 9.65 10.21
C GLU A 159 -8.97 8.95 9.18
N SER A 160 -9.15 9.32 7.91
CA SER A 160 -8.31 8.83 6.83
C SER A 160 -8.08 9.86 5.74
N VAL A 161 -6.85 9.88 5.21
CA VAL A 161 -6.50 10.51 3.94
C VAL A 161 -5.98 9.40 3.04
N MET A 162 -6.88 8.78 2.29
CA MET A 162 -6.59 7.58 1.52
C MET A 162 -6.13 7.92 0.11
N LEU A 163 -4.98 7.36 -0.29
CA LEU A 163 -4.53 7.33 -1.67
C LEU A 163 -5.03 6.05 -2.34
N GLU A 164 -5.73 6.17 -3.46
CA GLU A 164 -6.10 5.01 -4.27
C GLU A 164 -5.03 4.69 -5.31
N SER A 165 -4.66 5.66 -6.12
CA SER A 165 -3.58 5.51 -7.10
C SER A 165 -3.13 6.90 -7.57
N GLY A 166 -1.99 6.97 -8.22
CA GLY A 166 -1.57 8.21 -8.85
C GLY A 166 -0.06 8.41 -8.89
N LEU A 167 0.28 9.56 -9.42
CA LEU A 167 1.63 10.07 -9.52
C LEU A 167 2.03 10.81 -8.25
N PHE A 168 3.31 11.03 -8.06
CA PHE A 168 3.82 11.87 -6.95
C PHE A 168 3.51 13.35 -7.15
N LEU A 169 3.28 13.77 -8.38
CA LEU A 169 2.88 15.11 -8.79
C LEU A 169 1.59 15.04 -9.61
N PRO A 170 0.81 16.14 -9.67
CA PRO A 170 -0.33 16.23 -10.59
C PRO A 170 0.06 15.86 -12.01
N GLU A 171 -0.82 15.16 -12.72
CA GLU A 171 -0.55 14.61 -14.05
C GLU A 171 -0.20 15.70 -15.09
N ASP A 172 -0.76 16.88 -14.93
CA ASP A 172 -0.52 18.05 -15.77
C ASP A 172 0.71 18.89 -15.36
N SER A 173 1.41 18.48 -14.29
CA SER A 173 2.64 19.17 -13.88
C SER A 173 3.72 19.04 -14.94
N PRO A 174 4.40 20.13 -15.32
CA PRO A 174 5.50 20.09 -16.29
C PRO A 174 6.73 19.32 -15.78
N GLU A 175 6.79 19.03 -14.49
CA GLU A 175 7.86 18.27 -13.86
C GLU A 175 7.62 16.76 -13.86
N VAL A 176 6.43 16.31 -14.26
CA VAL A 176 6.12 14.89 -14.37
C VAL A 176 6.83 14.30 -15.58
N VAL A 177 7.77 13.40 -15.32
CA VAL A 177 8.47 12.63 -16.34
C VAL A 177 7.85 11.24 -16.43
N ASN A 178 7.25 10.94 -17.57
CA ASN A 178 6.72 9.61 -17.85
C ASN A 178 7.84 8.67 -18.32
N ALA A 179 8.52 8.06 -17.37
CA ALA A 179 9.61 7.10 -17.62
C ALA A 179 9.07 5.68 -17.77
N LYS A 180 8.23 5.43 -18.77
CA LYS A 180 7.74 4.07 -19.07
C LYS A 180 8.90 3.14 -19.38
N LEU A 181 9.07 2.13 -18.54
CA LEU A 181 10.11 1.12 -18.72
C LEU A 181 9.68 0.14 -19.83
N PRO A 182 10.41 0.03 -20.93
CA PRO A 182 9.99 -0.77 -22.10
C PRO A 182 9.94 -2.28 -21.80
N PHE A 183 10.61 -2.70 -20.73
CA PHE A 183 10.65 -4.11 -20.30
C PHE A 183 9.61 -4.44 -19.22
N ASP A 184 8.88 -3.47 -18.71
CA ASP A 184 7.79 -3.68 -17.76
C ASP A 184 6.42 -3.42 -18.42
N PRO A 185 5.72 -4.50 -18.83
CA PRO A 185 4.44 -4.36 -19.50
C PRO A 185 3.34 -3.82 -18.58
N ILE A 186 3.43 -4.08 -17.28
CA ILE A 186 2.45 -3.60 -16.30
C ILE A 186 2.60 -2.08 -16.12
N ASP A 187 3.82 -1.59 -16.02
CA ASP A 187 4.13 -0.17 -15.92
C ASP A 187 3.56 0.60 -17.13
N GLN A 188 3.78 0.10 -18.35
CA GLN A 188 3.23 0.69 -19.56
C GLN A 188 1.70 0.76 -19.58
N PHE A 189 1.04 -0.26 -19.02
CA PHE A 189 -0.41 -0.34 -18.99
C PHE A 189 -1.01 0.52 -17.87
N LEU A 190 -0.51 0.39 -16.67
CA LEU A 190 -1.05 1.10 -15.49
C LEU A 190 -0.83 2.60 -15.59
N TRP A 191 0.34 3.03 -16.08
CA TRP A 191 0.63 4.45 -16.28
C TRP A 191 -0.40 5.16 -17.13
N ALA A 192 -0.86 4.53 -18.20
CA ALA A 192 -1.86 5.10 -19.07
C ALA A 192 -3.25 5.27 -18.45
N ARG A 193 -3.51 4.68 -17.27
CA ARG A 193 -4.83 4.63 -16.63
C ARG A 193 -4.84 5.11 -15.18
N MET A 194 -3.68 5.27 -14.57
CA MET A 194 -3.59 5.79 -13.21
C MET A 194 -4.06 7.25 -13.20
N GLN A 195 -5.05 7.52 -12.39
CA GLN A 195 -5.48 8.87 -12.04
C GLN A 195 -4.99 9.17 -10.65
N TYR A 196 -4.54 10.37 -10.48
CA TYR A 196 -4.14 10.90 -9.20
C TYR A 196 -5.39 11.21 -8.37
N ALA A 197 -5.58 10.49 -7.28
CA ALA A 197 -6.80 10.62 -6.50
C ALA A 197 -6.55 10.39 -5.01
N THR A 198 -7.07 11.28 -4.20
CA THR A 198 -7.07 11.21 -2.74
C THR A 198 -8.49 11.39 -2.23
N SER A 199 -8.87 10.68 -1.18
CA SER A 199 -10.15 10.80 -0.50
C SER A 199 -9.95 11.05 0.98
N TYR A 200 -10.68 12.00 1.55
CA TYR A 200 -10.74 12.24 2.98
C TYR A 200 -11.98 11.59 3.57
N ASN A 201 -11.78 10.71 4.55
CA ASN A 201 -12.84 9.98 5.27
C ASN A 201 -13.87 9.29 4.35
N GLY A 202 -13.41 8.74 3.23
CA GLY A 202 -14.30 8.09 2.26
C GLY A 202 -15.23 9.03 1.50
N GLY A 203 -14.97 10.35 1.54
CA GLY A 203 -15.69 11.35 0.77
C GLY A 203 -15.31 11.38 -0.71
N GLU A 204 -15.61 12.47 -1.39
CA GLU A 204 -15.28 12.63 -2.80
C GLU A 204 -13.78 12.56 -3.06
N TRP A 205 -13.41 11.97 -4.18
CA TRP A 205 -12.04 11.92 -4.64
C TRP A 205 -11.60 13.27 -5.19
N PHE A 206 -10.41 13.70 -4.84
CA PHE A 206 -9.83 14.94 -5.32
C PHE A 206 -8.34 14.76 -5.64
N GLU A 207 -7.81 15.66 -6.43
CA GLU A 207 -6.39 15.74 -6.76
C GLU A 207 -5.71 16.79 -5.86
N PRO A 208 -4.85 16.38 -4.92
CA PRO A 208 -4.07 17.33 -4.14
C PRO A 208 -3.13 18.14 -5.03
N LYS A 209 -2.87 19.38 -4.66
CA LYS A 209 -1.92 20.24 -5.36
C LYS A 209 -0.51 20.02 -4.81
N GLY A 210 0.45 19.76 -5.67
CA GLY A 210 1.85 19.63 -5.31
C GLY A 210 2.30 18.18 -5.08
N TYR A 211 3.48 18.03 -4.51
CA TYR A 211 4.09 16.73 -4.28
C TYR A 211 3.37 15.98 -3.16
N LEU A 212 3.03 14.72 -3.42
CA LEU A 212 2.19 13.92 -2.50
C LEU A 212 2.76 13.78 -1.10
N THR A 213 4.06 13.56 -0.99
CA THR A 213 4.70 13.41 0.32
C THR A 213 4.54 14.66 1.16
N ASP A 214 4.69 15.84 0.55
CA ASP A 214 4.48 17.12 1.24
C ASP A 214 3.03 17.35 1.64
N TYR A 215 2.09 16.81 0.84
CA TYR A 215 0.66 16.88 1.17
C TYR A 215 0.28 16.00 2.38
N TYR A 216 0.96 14.86 2.53
CA TYR A 216 0.69 13.89 3.60
C TYR A 216 1.44 14.15 4.91
N THR A 217 2.38 15.08 4.94
CA THR A 217 3.15 15.47 6.13
C THR A 217 2.67 16.76 6.76
#